data_865370233193d23a6d0fb4759ebe4a66
#
_entry.id   865370233193d23a6d0fb4759ebe4a66
#
_cell.length_a   1.000
_cell.length_b   1.000
_cell.length_c   1.000
_cell.angle_alpha   90.00
_cell.angle_beta   90.00
_cell.angle_gamma   90.00
#
_symmetry.space_group_name_H-M   'P 1'
#
loop_
_entity.id
_entity.type
_entity.pdbx_description
1 polymer ?
#
loop_
_entity_poly.entity_id
_entity_poly.type
_entity_poly.pdbx_seq_one_letter_code
_entity_poly.pdbx_strand_id
1 'polypeptide(L)'
;MSLIVVPSLGFAVDIPPGQAIAPPPGKSAIRFEMNSVRFGDKYLAGKALNTRSELTFNTLGVQYSGSFLINNRLAGFYLNSAVGMAEPGGSINTQKEVGGLTDSAAALVTWLLADKEKGRYSVFGVYGIAPTGKYDSDRAINLSQNRFAGGLQLGYHTRLAPSWDIMAIADVMISGENDDYRLTHQTYKQDPLYSTQVTLMHHLDPSLTLSATYYFYAGGRGRLDGNKLDDDIRRNRYEVVLSKRVGSAKYFFYFGTDANTENGFIEEQRLSLRYQHYL
;
A
#
# COMPACT_ATOMS: atom_id res chain seq x y z
N MET A 1 5.07 -29.13 -7.89
CA MET A 1 3.79 -28.37 -7.82
C MET A 1 4.15 -26.96 -7.44
N SER A 2 4.11 -26.00 -8.39
CA SER A 2 4.56 -24.64 -8.14
C SER A 2 3.52 -23.95 -7.26
N LEU A 3 3.86 -23.63 -6.00
CA LEU A 3 2.99 -22.86 -5.12
C LEU A 3 2.64 -21.53 -5.83
N ILE A 4 1.36 -21.32 -6.08
CA ILE A 4 0.85 -20.04 -6.56
C ILE A 4 0.92 -19.07 -5.38
N VAL A 5 2.04 -18.39 -5.22
CA VAL A 5 2.12 -17.26 -4.28
C VAL A 5 1.37 -16.12 -4.94
N VAL A 6 0.07 -16.00 -4.64
CA VAL A 6 -0.71 -14.82 -5.03
C VAL A 6 -0.18 -13.66 -4.20
N PRO A 7 0.11 -12.50 -4.81
CA PRO A 7 0.50 -11.33 -4.04
C PRO A 7 -0.62 -11.05 -3.04
N SER A 8 -0.31 -11.20 -1.77
CA SER A 8 -1.16 -10.65 -0.74
C SER A 8 -1.15 -9.13 -0.91
N LEU A 9 -2.28 -8.46 -0.73
CA LEU A 9 -2.39 -7.00 -0.73
C LEU A 9 -1.59 -6.33 0.43
N GLY A 10 -0.79 -7.11 1.16
CA GLY A 10 0.09 -6.69 2.24
C GLY A 10 1.42 -6.13 1.75
N PHE A 11 1.37 -5.15 0.87
CA PHE A 11 2.52 -4.27 0.67
C PHE A 11 2.61 -3.29 1.85
N ALA A 12 3.84 -2.80 2.13
CA ALA A 12 4.04 -1.64 2.98
C ALA A 12 3.01 -0.54 2.65
N VAL A 13 2.56 0.19 3.65
CA VAL A 13 1.50 1.19 3.48
C VAL A 13 2.02 2.34 2.62
N ASP A 14 1.57 2.40 1.36
CA ASP A 14 1.91 3.49 0.45
C ASP A 14 1.33 4.83 0.96
N ILE A 15 2.15 5.87 0.94
CA ILE A 15 1.76 7.20 1.40
C ILE A 15 1.37 8.06 0.20
N PRO A 16 0.13 8.58 0.12
CA PRO A 16 -0.29 9.49 -0.93
C PRO A 16 0.57 10.74 -1.06
N PRO A 17 0.71 11.31 -2.28
CA PRO A 17 1.43 12.55 -2.50
C PRO A 17 1.00 13.67 -1.55
N GLY A 18 1.97 14.29 -0.86
CA GLY A 18 1.75 15.39 0.06
C GLY A 18 1.22 15.00 1.45
N GLN A 19 1.06 13.72 1.76
CA GLN A 19 0.52 13.30 3.06
C GLN A 19 1.54 13.42 4.21
N ALA A 20 2.81 13.62 3.92
CA ALA A 20 3.82 13.97 4.92
C ALA A 20 3.73 15.45 5.38
N ILE A 21 2.97 16.30 4.68
CA ILE A 21 2.72 17.68 5.08
C ILE A 21 1.89 17.69 6.37
N ALA A 22 2.33 18.45 7.36
CA ALA A 22 1.68 18.58 8.66
C ALA A 22 0.30 19.26 8.53
N PRO A 23 -0.80 18.60 8.90
CA PRO A 23 -2.12 19.24 8.96
C PRO A 23 -2.21 20.20 10.16
N PRO A 24 -3.14 21.15 10.16
CA PRO A 24 -3.48 21.86 11.40
C PRO A 24 -3.96 20.89 12.47
N PRO A 25 -3.64 21.11 13.76
CA PRO A 25 -4.15 20.26 14.84
C PRO A 25 -5.69 20.38 14.98
N GLY A 26 -6.33 19.31 15.44
CA GLY A 26 -7.77 19.25 15.64
C GLY A 26 -8.57 19.06 14.34
N LYS A 27 -7.92 18.75 13.22
CA LYS A 27 -8.61 18.48 11.97
C LYS A 27 -8.77 16.98 11.75
N SER A 28 -9.88 16.62 11.10
CA SER A 28 -10.13 15.25 10.70
C SER A 28 -10.57 15.16 9.23
N ALA A 29 -10.55 13.98 8.68
CA ALA A 29 -10.98 13.71 7.32
C ALA A 29 -11.53 12.30 7.17
N ILE A 30 -12.51 12.16 6.31
CA ILE A 30 -13.00 10.87 5.81
C ILE A 30 -12.56 10.73 4.36
N ARG A 31 -12.02 9.57 4.00
CA ARG A 31 -11.61 9.21 2.64
C ARG A 31 -12.37 7.97 2.20
N PHE A 32 -12.88 8.03 0.99
CA PHE A 32 -13.39 6.88 0.27
C PHE A 32 -12.44 6.57 -0.89
N GLU A 33 -12.20 5.30 -1.14
CA GLU A 33 -11.23 4.86 -2.13
C GLU A 33 -11.77 3.66 -2.90
N MET A 34 -11.74 3.75 -4.22
CA MET A 34 -11.99 2.64 -5.14
C MET A 34 -10.69 2.29 -5.83
N ASN A 35 -10.29 1.01 -5.77
CA ASN A 35 -9.10 0.52 -6.46
C ASN A 35 -9.49 -0.63 -7.38
N SER A 36 -8.86 -0.67 -8.54
CA SER A 36 -8.82 -1.82 -9.45
C SER A 36 -7.37 -2.09 -9.81
N VAL A 37 -6.88 -3.27 -9.44
CA VAL A 37 -5.50 -3.69 -9.67
C VAL A 37 -5.51 -4.98 -10.46
N ARG A 38 -4.86 -4.97 -11.63
CA ARG A 38 -4.69 -6.16 -12.48
C ARG A 38 -3.26 -6.64 -12.41
N PHE A 39 -3.10 -7.89 -12.03
CA PHE A 39 -1.85 -8.63 -12.08
C PHE A 39 -1.85 -9.56 -13.28
N GLY A 40 -0.72 -9.60 -13.99
CA GLY A 40 -0.48 -10.47 -15.14
C GLY A 40 0.39 -11.67 -14.79
N ASP A 41 1.34 -11.97 -15.67
CA ASP A 41 2.18 -13.14 -15.55
C ASP A 41 2.98 -13.20 -14.24
N LYS A 42 3.24 -14.44 -13.81
CA LYS A 42 4.13 -14.72 -12.69
C LYS A 42 5.58 -14.69 -13.14
N TYR A 43 6.43 -14.10 -12.31
CA TYR A 43 7.87 -14.07 -12.47
C TYR A 43 8.56 -14.96 -11.43
N LEU A 44 9.71 -15.51 -11.80
CA LEU A 44 10.63 -16.23 -10.92
C LEU A 44 12.06 -15.85 -11.30
N ALA A 45 12.84 -15.36 -10.34
CA ALA A 45 14.20 -14.86 -10.53
C ALA A 45 14.30 -13.88 -11.73
N GLY A 46 13.35 -12.96 -11.83
CA GLY A 46 13.30 -11.93 -12.87
C GLY A 46 12.86 -12.41 -14.25
N LYS A 47 12.49 -13.69 -14.41
CA LYS A 47 12.04 -14.26 -15.70
C LYS A 47 10.54 -14.50 -15.67
N ALA A 48 9.83 -14.04 -16.70
CA ALA A 48 8.42 -14.33 -16.89
C ALA A 48 8.24 -15.84 -17.13
N LEU A 49 7.29 -16.43 -16.41
CA LEU A 49 6.97 -17.86 -16.58
C LEU A 49 5.99 -18.11 -17.73
N ASN A 50 5.52 -17.03 -18.40
CA ASN A 50 4.56 -17.08 -19.51
C ASN A 50 3.31 -17.92 -19.19
N THR A 51 2.84 -17.81 -17.95
CA THR A 51 1.72 -18.61 -17.45
C THR A 51 0.38 -18.14 -17.96
N ARG A 52 0.31 -16.94 -18.57
CA ARG A 52 -0.93 -16.26 -18.97
C ARG A 52 -1.94 -16.20 -17.82
N SER A 53 -1.42 -16.06 -16.60
CA SER A 53 -2.25 -15.90 -15.42
C SER A 53 -2.73 -14.46 -15.32
N GLU A 54 -3.95 -14.27 -14.86
CA GLU A 54 -4.54 -12.97 -14.58
C GLU A 54 -5.18 -13.00 -13.21
N LEU A 55 -5.07 -11.90 -12.47
CA LEU A 55 -5.75 -11.74 -11.19
C LEU A 55 -6.15 -10.28 -11.04
N THR A 56 -7.45 -10.02 -10.95
CA THR A 56 -7.96 -8.66 -10.72
C THR A 56 -8.43 -8.52 -9.29
N PHE A 57 -7.98 -7.47 -8.62
CA PHE A 57 -8.47 -7.05 -7.31
C PHE A 57 -9.23 -5.74 -7.43
N ASN A 58 -10.51 -5.77 -7.06
CA ASN A 58 -11.35 -4.58 -6.93
C ASN A 58 -11.63 -4.34 -5.45
N THR A 59 -11.42 -3.13 -4.96
CA THR A 59 -11.69 -2.79 -3.55
C THR A 59 -12.42 -1.47 -3.41
N LEU A 60 -13.28 -1.39 -2.40
CA LEU A 60 -13.91 -0.16 -1.92
C LEU A 60 -13.54 0.02 -0.45
N GLY A 61 -12.78 1.06 -0.16
CA GLY A 61 -12.24 1.34 1.16
C GLY A 61 -12.78 2.63 1.75
N VAL A 62 -12.77 2.68 3.08
CA VAL A 62 -13.00 3.88 3.87
C VAL A 62 -11.86 4.08 4.86
N GLN A 63 -11.40 5.32 5.00
CA GLN A 63 -10.42 5.73 5.98
C GLN A 63 -10.93 6.92 6.77
N TYR A 64 -10.79 6.86 8.09
CA TYR A 64 -10.93 8.01 8.97
C TYR A 64 -9.58 8.41 9.53
N SER A 65 -9.27 9.69 9.53
CA SER A 65 -8.00 10.23 10.02
C SER A 65 -8.22 11.49 10.83
N GLY A 66 -7.33 11.75 11.77
CA GLY A 66 -7.38 12.95 12.60
C GLY A 66 -5.99 13.40 13.02
N SER A 67 -5.91 14.67 13.43
CA SER A 67 -4.70 15.30 13.95
C SER A 67 -4.99 15.95 15.31
N PHE A 68 -4.02 15.90 16.20
CA PHE A 68 -4.13 16.42 17.56
C PHE A 68 -2.75 16.81 18.10
N LEU A 69 -2.71 17.40 19.29
CA LEU A 69 -1.45 17.73 19.96
C LEU A 69 -1.24 16.79 21.15
N ILE A 70 -0.02 16.25 21.26
CA ILE A 70 0.48 15.57 22.47
C ILE A 70 1.71 16.35 22.95
N ASN A 71 1.65 16.93 24.15
CA ASN A 71 2.76 17.73 24.72
C ASN A 71 3.28 18.77 23.73
N ASN A 72 2.40 19.53 23.09
CA ASN A 72 2.67 20.54 22.07
C ASN A 72 3.31 19.99 20.76
N ARG A 73 3.39 18.68 20.59
CA ARG A 73 3.83 18.08 19.32
C ARG A 73 2.62 17.62 18.51
N LEU A 74 2.66 17.91 17.23
CA LEU A 74 1.62 17.48 16.32
C LEU A 74 1.71 15.97 16.12
N ALA A 75 0.60 15.30 16.31
CA ALA A 75 0.39 13.88 16.08
C ALA A 75 -0.87 13.66 15.24
N GLY A 76 -1.01 12.49 14.69
CA GLY A 76 -2.20 12.10 13.95
C GLY A 76 -2.39 10.58 13.97
N PHE A 77 -3.56 10.19 13.51
CA PHE A 77 -3.90 8.77 13.36
C PHE A 77 -4.69 8.57 12.06
N TYR A 78 -4.71 7.34 11.60
CA TYR A 78 -5.72 6.88 10.65
C TYR A 78 -6.18 5.47 11.00
N LEU A 79 -7.41 5.16 10.59
CA LEU A 79 -8.04 3.84 10.63
C LEU A 79 -8.60 3.59 9.24
N ASN A 80 -8.32 2.44 8.65
CA ASN A 80 -8.88 2.08 7.36
C ASN A 80 -9.39 0.65 7.34
N SER A 81 -10.42 0.42 6.53
CA SER A 81 -10.95 -0.90 6.21
C SER A 81 -11.53 -0.87 4.80
N ALA A 82 -11.60 -2.02 4.14
CA ALA A 82 -12.18 -2.12 2.82
C ALA A 82 -12.92 -3.45 2.63
N VAL A 83 -13.84 -3.45 1.69
CA VAL A 83 -14.38 -4.66 1.07
C VAL A 83 -13.71 -4.85 -0.28
N GLY A 84 -13.52 -6.08 -0.69
CA GLY A 84 -12.84 -6.38 -1.95
C GLY A 84 -13.38 -7.62 -2.62
N MET A 85 -13.02 -7.75 -3.89
CA MET A 85 -13.23 -8.93 -4.72
C MET A 85 -11.94 -9.25 -5.45
N ALA A 86 -11.54 -10.51 -5.41
CA ALA A 86 -10.42 -11.05 -6.19
C ALA A 86 -10.96 -12.02 -7.24
N GLU A 87 -10.71 -11.70 -8.50
CA GLU A 87 -11.22 -12.40 -9.67
C GLU A 87 -10.05 -13.03 -10.43
N PRO A 88 -9.86 -14.36 -10.34
CA PRO A 88 -8.84 -15.07 -11.12
C PRO A 88 -9.26 -15.23 -12.58
N GLY A 89 -8.29 -15.08 -13.48
CA GLY A 89 -8.48 -15.23 -14.93
C GLY A 89 -7.32 -15.96 -15.59
N GLY A 90 -7.33 -16.05 -16.91
CA GLY A 90 -6.29 -16.73 -17.67
C GLY A 90 -6.09 -18.18 -17.23
N SER A 91 -4.84 -18.58 -17.00
CA SER A 91 -4.49 -19.96 -16.59
C SER A 91 -4.89 -20.33 -15.16
N ILE A 92 -5.29 -19.35 -14.35
CA ILE A 92 -5.75 -19.56 -12.97
C ILE A 92 -7.28 -19.39 -12.83
N ASN A 93 -8.03 -19.36 -13.91
CA ASN A 93 -9.48 -19.20 -13.94
C ASN A 93 -10.26 -20.34 -13.24
N THR A 94 -9.62 -21.45 -12.97
CA THR A 94 -10.20 -22.57 -12.17
C THR A 94 -10.22 -22.27 -10.68
N GLN A 95 -9.49 -21.26 -10.22
CA GLN A 95 -9.55 -20.80 -8.84
C GLN A 95 -10.87 -20.08 -8.59
N LYS A 96 -11.41 -20.21 -7.37
CA LYS A 96 -12.67 -19.55 -7.01
C LYS A 96 -12.45 -18.08 -6.70
N GLU A 97 -13.34 -17.25 -7.21
CA GLU A 97 -13.45 -15.84 -6.78
C GLU A 97 -13.65 -15.74 -5.27
N VAL A 98 -13.13 -14.69 -4.70
CA VAL A 98 -13.32 -14.39 -3.28
C VAL A 98 -13.74 -12.94 -3.10
N GLY A 99 -14.87 -12.74 -2.40
CA GLY A 99 -15.38 -11.43 -2.02
C GLY A 99 -15.59 -11.33 -0.52
N GLY A 100 -15.38 -10.15 0.06
CA GLY A 100 -15.57 -9.89 1.48
C GLY A 100 -14.70 -8.76 2.01
N LEU A 101 -14.52 -8.72 3.33
CA LEU A 101 -13.62 -7.76 3.98
C LEU A 101 -12.16 -8.07 3.61
N THR A 102 -11.35 -7.02 3.50
CA THR A 102 -9.88 -7.09 3.49
C THR A 102 -9.33 -6.88 4.90
N ASP A 103 -8.03 -7.04 5.09
CA ASP A 103 -7.38 -6.72 6.35
C ASP A 103 -7.49 -5.22 6.64
N SER A 104 -7.75 -4.86 7.90
CA SER A 104 -7.89 -3.49 8.36
C SER A 104 -6.56 -2.99 8.92
N ALA A 105 -6.30 -1.69 8.77
CA ALA A 105 -5.07 -1.08 9.28
C ALA A 105 -5.35 0.16 10.12
N ALA A 106 -4.43 0.40 11.07
CA ALA A 106 -4.39 1.61 11.88
C ALA A 106 -2.97 2.15 11.95
N ALA A 107 -2.80 3.46 12.05
CA ALA A 107 -1.51 4.07 12.29
C ALA A 107 -1.59 5.25 13.26
N LEU A 108 -0.46 5.48 13.91
CA LEU A 108 -0.16 6.69 14.67
C LEU A 108 1.07 7.35 14.06
N VAL A 109 1.02 8.64 13.89
CA VAL A 109 2.10 9.42 13.28
C VAL A 109 2.42 10.65 14.15
N THR A 110 3.66 11.12 14.08
CA THR A 110 4.08 12.38 14.70
C THR A 110 5.01 13.15 13.77
N TRP A 111 4.87 14.47 13.74
CA TRP A 111 5.76 15.32 12.97
C TRP A 111 6.98 15.69 13.79
N LEU A 112 8.15 15.24 13.36
CA LEU A 112 9.45 15.57 13.97
C LEU A 112 9.89 16.96 13.56
N LEU A 113 9.49 17.41 12.36
CA LEU A 113 9.71 18.74 11.82
C LEU A 113 8.43 19.19 11.11
N ALA A 114 8.00 20.43 11.34
CA ALA A 114 6.87 21.06 10.67
C ALA A 114 7.16 22.54 10.41
N ASP A 115 8.09 22.81 9.49
CA ASP A 115 8.48 24.17 9.06
C ASP A 115 7.62 24.58 7.84
N LYS A 116 6.49 25.18 8.13
CA LYS A 116 5.50 25.57 7.12
C LYS A 116 6.02 26.68 6.19
N GLU A 117 6.85 27.58 6.70
CA GLU A 117 7.38 28.70 5.92
C GLU A 117 8.33 28.20 4.82
N LYS A 118 9.21 27.29 5.19
CA LYS A 118 10.16 26.66 4.25
C LYS A 118 9.56 25.46 3.51
N GLY A 119 8.33 25.05 3.84
CA GLY A 119 7.68 23.88 3.27
C GLY A 119 8.41 22.56 3.57
N ARG A 120 9.01 22.42 4.77
CA ARG A 120 9.78 21.23 5.17
C ARG A 120 9.11 20.50 6.30
N TYR A 121 8.92 19.21 6.10
CA TYR A 121 8.26 18.35 7.06
C TYR A 121 9.01 17.03 7.19
N SER A 122 9.11 16.52 8.41
CA SER A 122 9.55 15.15 8.69
C SER A 122 8.53 14.48 9.57
N VAL A 123 8.11 13.28 9.21
CA VAL A 123 7.08 12.53 9.90
C VAL A 123 7.59 11.14 10.23
N PHE A 124 7.31 10.69 11.43
CA PHE A 124 7.53 9.30 11.87
C PHE A 124 6.18 8.68 12.17
N GLY A 125 5.98 7.44 11.72
CA GLY A 125 4.76 6.69 11.91
C GLY A 125 5.02 5.25 12.36
N VAL A 126 4.06 4.73 13.12
CA VAL A 126 3.92 3.30 13.42
C VAL A 126 2.56 2.86 12.94
N TYR A 127 2.47 1.67 12.34
CA TYR A 127 1.19 1.14 11.88
C TYR A 127 1.05 -0.34 12.21
N GLY A 128 -0.20 -0.79 12.29
CA GLY A 128 -0.58 -2.17 12.46
C GLY A 128 -1.65 -2.57 11.45
N ILE A 129 -1.59 -3.83 11.03
CA ILE A 129 -2.58 -4.48 10.15
C ILE A 129 -3.13 -5.68 10.91
N ALA A 130 -4.46 -5.72 11.04
CA ALA A 130 -5.16 -6.82 11.69
C ALA A 130 -5.79 -7.74 10.64
N PRO A 131 -5.75 -9.08 10.81
CA PRO A 131 -6.31 -10.06 9.87
C PRO A 131 -7.84 -10.13 10.01
N THR A 132 -8.52 -9.03 9.68
CA THR A 132 -10.00 -8.91 9.71
C THR A 132 -10.65 -9.36 8.42
N GLY A 133 -9.84 -9.61 7.39
CA GLY A 133 -10.31 -9.96 6.08
C GLY A 133 -10.74 -11.43 5.96
N LYS A 134 -11.41 -11.73 4.84
CA LYS A 134 -11.86 -13.08 4.56
C LYS A 134 -10.68 -13.97 4.22
N TYR A 135 -10.52 -15.04 4.99
CA TYR A 135 -9.51 -16.07 4.82
C TYR A 135 -10.14 -17.46 4.82
N ASP A 136 -9.60 -18.34 4.00
CA ASP A 136 -9.97 -19.75 3.87
C ASP A 136 -8.70 -20.50 3.45
N SER A 137 -8.18 -21.37 4.32
CA SER A 137 -6.94 -22.12 4.06
C SER A 137 -7.06 -23.12 2.91
N ASP A 138 -8.29 -23.54 2.56
CA ASP A 138 -8.53 -24.38 1.39
C ASP A 138 -8.48 -23.63 0.05
N ARG A 139 -8.11 -22.34 0.07
CA ARG A 139 -8.03 -21.49 -1.12
C ARG A 139 -6.62 -20.97 -1.38
N ALA A 140 -6.26 -20.93 -2.65
CA ALA A 140 -5.02 -20.30 -3.09
C ALA A 140 -5.10 -18.75 -3.05
N ILE A 141 -6.32 -18.19 -3.24
CA ILE A 141 -6.57 -16.75 -3.30
C ILE A 141 -7.42 -16.35 -2.10
N ASN A 142 -6.93 -15.37 -1.34
CA ASN A 142 -7.58 -14.85 -0.14
C ASN A 142 -7.51 -13.32 -0.10
N LEU A 143 -8.44 -12.65 0.61
CA LEU A 143 -8.44 -11.22 0.85
C LEU A 143 -7.67 -10.83 2.13
N SER A 144 -7.36 -11.80 2.98
CA SER A 144 -6.54 -11.66 4.18
C SER A 144 -5.28 -12.50 4.10
N GLN A 145 -4.25 -12.09 4.83
CA GLN A 145 -3.06 -12.89 5.07
C GLN A 145 -3.18 -13.83 6.28
N ASN A 146 -4.26 -13.71 7.05
CA ASN A 146 -4.51 -14.47 8.28
C ASN A 146 -3.37 -14.33 9.31
N ARG A 147 -2.77 -13.13 9.40
CA ARG A 147 -1.71 -12.82 10.35
C ARG A 147 -1.66 -11.33 10.63
N PHE A 148 -1.26 -10.96 11.83
CA PHE A 148 -0.95 -9.57 12.15
C PHE A 148 0.32 -9.12 11.42
N ALA A 149 0.36 -7.86 11.05
CA ALA A 149 1.56 -7.20 10.57
C ALA A 149 1.65 -5.79 11.16
N GLY A 150 2.83 -5.22 11.16
CA GLY A 150 3.04 -3.86 11.58
C GLY A 150 4.35 -3.31 11.07
N GLY A 151 4.52 -2.00 11.14
CA GLY A 151 5.73 -1.39 10.59
C GLY A 151 6.02 -0.02 11.15
N LEU A 152 7.21 0.43 10.78
CA LEU A 152 7.73 1.76 11.08
C LEU A 152 7.95 2.49 9.77
N GLN A 153 7.61 3.77 9.75
CA GLN A 153 7.67 4.59 8.57
C GLN A 153 8.30 5.95 8.89
N LEU A 154 9.26 6.37 8.08
CA LEU A 154 9.88 7.68 8.16
C LEU A 154 9.65 8.41 6.84
N GLY A 155 9.10 9.63 6.93
CA GLY A 155 8.82 10.47 5.77
C GLY A 155 9.53 11.81 5.88
N TYR A 156 9.96 12.31 4.71
CA TYR A 156 10.45 13.67 4.55
C TYR A 156 9.80 14.31 3.32
N HIS A 157 9.37 15.55 3.49
CA HIS A 157 8.79 16.38 2.42
C HIS A 157 9.46 17.73 2.44
N THR A 158 9.80 18.25 1.26
CA THR A 158 10.34 19.62 1.14
C THR A 158 9.92 20.28 -0.17
N ARG A 159 9.75 21.59 -0.11
CA ARG A 159 9.59 22.45 -1.29
C ARG A 159 10.94 22.62 -1.98
N LEU A 160 10.99 22.31 -3.27
CA LEU A 160 12.16 22.49 -4.13
C LEU A 160 12.12 23.85 -4.83
N ALA A 161 10.92 24.27 -5.28
CA ALA A 161 10.67 25.51 -6.00
C ALA A 161 9.22 25.95 -5.75
N PRO A 162 8.78 27.14 -6.14
CA PRO A 162 7.41 27.63 -5.88
C PRO A 162 6.29 26.66 -6.30
N SER A 163 6.49 25.91 -7.39
CA SER A 163 5.50 24.93 -7.91
C SER A 163 5.95 23.48 -7.80
N TRP A 164 7.07 23.17 -7.12
CA TRP A 164 7.62 21.84 -7.05
C TRP A 164 7.93 21.42 -5.62
N ASP A 165 7.39 20.27 -5.23
CA ASP A 165 7.71 19.60 -3.97
C ASP A 165 8.27 18.20 -4.23
N ILE A 166 9.06 17.70 -3.30
CA ILE A 166 9.51 16.30 -3.27
C ILE A 166 9.18 15.68 -1.91
N MET A 167 8.79 14.43 -1.94
CA MET A 167 8.54 13.62 -0.75
C MET A 167 9.30 12.29 -0.88
N ALA A 168 9.95 11.86 0.17
CA ALA A 168 10.59 10.56 0.28
C ALA A 168 10.08 9.84 1.53
N ILE A 169 9.78 8.55 1.41
CA ILE A 169 9.34 7.68 2.50
C ILE A 169 10.24 6.46 2.53
N ALA A 170 10.61 6.02 3.72
CA ALA A 170 11.23 4.73 3.99
C ALA A 170 10.35 3.95 4.98
N ASP A 171 10.20 2.68 4.76
CA ASP A 171 9.32 1.81 5.53
C ASP A 171 9.94 0.44 5.78
N VAL A 172 9.66 -0.12 6.95
CA VAL A 172 9.94 -1.54 7.27
C VAL A 172 8.68 -2.16 7.84
N MET A 173 8.23 -3.26 7.24
CA MET A 173 7.10 -4.05 7.68
C MET A 173 7.56 -5.42 8.19
N ILE A 174 7.03 -5.83 9.35
CA ILE A 174 7.22 -7.15 9.97
C ILE A 174 5.85 -7.81 10.07
N SER A 175 5.79 -9.09 9.73
CA SER A 175 4.56 -9.88 9.81
C SER A 175 4.69 -10.98 10.85
N GLY A 176 3.61 -11.29 11.54
CA GLY A 176 3.44 -12.50 12.32
C GLY A 176 3.40 -13.75 11.45
N GLU A 177 3.13 -14.85 12.08
CA GLU A 177 2.98 -16.16 11.42
C GLU A 177 1.51 -16.40 11.04
N ASN A 178 1.29 -17.14 9.96
CA ASN A 178 0.02 -17.77 9.63
C ASN A 178 0.25 -19.29 9.76
N ASP A 179 -0.34 -19.89 10.78
CA ASP A 179 -0.17 -21.28 11.16
C ASP A 179 -1.10 -22.27 10.40
N ASP A 180 -1.96 -21.74 9.57
CA ASP A 180 -2.86 -22.49 8.70
C ASP A 180 -2.80 -21.96 7.26
N TYR A 181 -1.59 -21.99 6.66
CA TYR A 181 -1.34 -21.31 5.40
C TYR A 181 -1.82 -22.12 4.21
N ARG A 182 -2.93 -21.67 3.60
CA ARG A 182 -3.47 -22.15 2.32
C ARG A 182 -3.58 -23.67 2.26
N LEU A 183 -3.65 -24.23 1.07
CA LEU A 183 -3.80 -25.66 0.76
C LEU A 183 -2.74 -26.58 1.40
N THR A 184 -1.66 -26.04 1.92
CA THR A 184 -0.62 -26.83 2.59
C THR A 184 -0.86 -26.97 4.09
N HIS A 185 -1.68 -26.07 4.70
CA HIS A 185 -1.94 -26.00 6.15
C HIS A 185 -0.65 -25.95 6.98
N GLN A 186 0.42 -25.37 6.40
CA GLN A 186 1.72 -25.21 7.02
C GLN A 186 1.83 -23.85 7.69
N THR A 187 2.78 -23.71 8.62
CA THR A 187 3.11 -22.42 9.19
C THR A 187 3.90 -21.60 8.18
N TYR A 188 3.33 -20.46 7.78
CA TYR A 188 3.99 -19.48 6.91
C TYR A 188 4.47 -18.28 7.72
N LYS A 189 5.73 -17.94 7.53
CA LYS A 189 6.39 -16.75 8.08
C LYS A 189 7.04 -15.96 6.96
N GLN A 190 7.16 -14.66 7.12
CA GLN A 190 7.81 -13.79 6.15
C GLN A 190 8.90 -12.96 6.84
N ASP A 191 10.07 -12.90 6.23
CA ASP A 191 11.15 -12.01 6.66
C ASP A 191 10.70 -10.54 6.47
N PRO A 192 11.34 -9.56 7.14
CA PRO A 192 10.97 -8.15 7.00
C PRO A 192 10.95 -7.69 5.54
N LEU A 193 9.94 -6.89 5.20
CA LEU A 193 9.80 -6.22 3.92
C LEU A 193 10.19 -4.76 4.08
N TYR A 194 11.09 -4.30 3.24
CA TYR A 194 11.53 -2.90 3.17
C TYR A 194 10.92 -2.24 1.95
N SER A 195 10.50 -1.00 2.09
CA SER A 195 10.09 -0.20 0.95
C SER A 195 10.62 1.22 1.01
N THR A 196 10.80 1.80 -0.17
CA THR A 196 11.08 3.22 -0.33
C THR A 196 10.15 3.80 -1.38
N GLN A 197 9.78 5.05 -1.19
CA GLN A 197 8.92 5.80 -2.09
C GLN A 197 9.52 7.18 -2.29
N VAL A 198 9.63 7.62 -3.55
CA VAL A 198 10.02 8.99 -3.89
C VAL A 198 8.96 9.58 -4.81
N THR A 199 8.39 10.69 -4.39
CA THR A 199 7.32 11.39 -5.11
C THR A 199 7.76 12.80 -5.48
N LEU A 200 7.72 13.13 -6.75
CA LEU A 200 7.84 14.50 -7.25
C LEU A 200 6.44 15.05 -7.50
N MET A 201 6.15 16.24 -7.00
CA MET A 201 4.84 16.90 -7.13
C MET A 201 5.01 18.24 -7.86
N HIS A 202 4.19 18.45 -8.88
CA HIS A 202 4.11 19.72 -9.63
C HIS A 202 2.74 20.35 -9.41
N HIS A 203 2.73 21.53 -8.78
CA HIS A 203 1.52 22.31 -8.57
C HIS A 203 1.22 23.13 -9.82
N LEU A 204 0.26 22.66 -10.62
CA LEU A 204 -0.20 23.30 -11.86
C LEU A 204 -0.97 24.60 -11.55
N ASP A 205 -1.74 24.56 -10.47
CA ASP A 205 -2.38 25.71 -9.84
C ASP A 205 -2.54 25.45 -8.32
N PRO A 206 -3.02 26.41 -7.49
CA PRO A 206 -3.16 26.23 -6.05
C PRO A 206 -4.08 25.07 -5.63
N SER A 207 -4.86 24.52 -6.55
CA SER A 207 -5.82 23.44 -6.29
C SER A 207 -5.51 22.14 -7.05
N LEU A 208 -4.70 22.20 -8.11
CA LEU A 208 -4.42 21.09 -9.02
C LEU A 208 -2.94 20.70 -8.95
N THR A 209 -2.66 19.46 -8.61
CA THR A 209 -1.30 18.92 -8.52
C THR A 209 -1.18 17.64 -9.34
N LEU A 210 -0.15 17.57 -10.17
CA LEU A 210 0.30 16.37 -10.84
C LEU A 210 1.50 15.80 -10.06
N SER A 211 1.50 14.51 -9.79
CA SER A 211 2.59 13.85 -9.06
C SER A 211 3.05 12.60 -9.79
N ALA A 212 4.35 12.32 -9.72
CA ALA A 212 4.95 11.08 -10.18
C ALA A 212 5.68 10.43 -9.01
N THR A 213 5.43 9.15 -8.78
CA THR A 213 6.00 8.39 -7.68
C THR A 213 6.73 7.16 -8.21
N TYR A 214 7.90 6.92 -7.67
CA TYR A 214 8.64 5.67 -7.81
C TYR A 214 8.65 4.94 -6.48
N TYR A 215 8.34 3.64 -6.53
CA TYR A 215 8.37 2.73 -5.39
C TYR A 215 9.41 1.64 -5.63
N PHE A 216 10.13 1.30 -4.57
CA PHE A 216 11.02 0.13 -4.53
C PHE A 216 10.70 -0.71 -3.31
N TYR A 217 10.55 -2.01 -3.52
CA TYR A 217 10.30 -3.00 -2.46
C TYR A 217 11.40 -4.06 -2.51
N ALA A 218 11.90 -4.47 -1.32
CA ALA A 218 12.92 -5.50 -1.19
C ALA A 218 12.76 -6.29 0.11
N GLY A 219 13.11 -7.59 0.09
CA GLY A 219 13.02 -8.48 1.25
C GLY A 219 11.77 -9.34 1.23
N GLY A 220 11.16 -9.59 2.38
CA GLY A 220 9.89 -10.30 2.47
C GLY A 220 9.96 -11.77 2.04
N ARG A 221 11.13 -12.43 2.16
CA ARG A 221 11.27 -13.86 1.86
C ARG A 221 10.35 -14.70 2.73
N GLY A 222 9.61 -15.61 2.09
CA GLY A 222 8.75 -16.56 2.75
C GLY A 222 9.49 -17.74 3.36
N ARG A 223 8.86 -18.34 4.37
CA ARG A 223 9.28 -19.62 4.98
C ARG A 223 8.04 -20.46 5.24
N LEU A 224 8.11 -21.75 4.90
CA LEU A 224 7.09 -22.74 5.23
C LEU A 224 7.69 -23.78 6.18
N ASP A 225 7.13 -23.92 7.38
CA ASP A 225 7.66 -24.76 8.46
C ASP A 225 9.17 -24.56 8.68
N GLY A 226 9.63 -23.29 8.65
CA GLY A 226 11.02 -22.91 8.80
C GLY A 226 11.87 -23.00 7.51
N ASN A 227 11.40 -23.71 6.47
CA ASN A 227 12.13 -23.85 5.21
C ASN A 227 11.98 -22.59 4.38
N LYS A 228 13.10 -21.97 4.00
CA LYS A 228 13.13 -20.76 3.18
C LYS A 228 12.60 -21.04 1.77
N LEU A 229 11.79 -20.14 1.28
CA LEU A 229 11.32 -20.11 -0.10
C LEU A 229 12.25 -19.24 -0.95
N ASP A 230 12.18 -19.44 -2.26
CA ASP A 230 12.95 -18.65 -3.25
C ASP A 230 12.01 -17.60 -3.87
N ASP A 231 11.46 -16.75 -3.00
CA ASP A 231 10.36 -15.82 -3.32
C ASP A 231 10.61 -14.39 -2.82
N ASP A 232 11.90 -14.01 -2.62
CA ASP A 232 12.27 -12.65 -2.22
C ASP A 232 11.55 -11.62 -3.08
N ILE A 233 10.92 -10.67 -2.43
CA ILE A 233 10.33 -9.53 -3.12
C ILE A 233 11.45 -8.58 -3.54
N ARG A 234 11.50 -8.31 -4.84
CA ARG A 234 12.27 -7.21 -5.41
C ARG A 234 11.48 -6.64 -6.57
N ARG A 235 10.90 -5.46 -6.34
CA ARG A 235 9.87 -4.90 -7.21
C ARG A 235 10.04 -3.40 -7.34
N ASN A 236 9.84 -2.89 -8.55
CA ASN A 236 9.79 -1.46 -8.83
C ASN A 236 8.43 -1.13 -9.45
N ARG A 237 7.78 -0.08 -8.93
CA ARG A 237 6.49 0.40 -9.44
C ARG A 237 6.56 1.90 -9.70
N TYR A 238 5.91 2.35 -10.75
CA TYR A 238 5.66 3.76 -11.04
C TYR A 238 4.19 4.08 -10.89
N GLU A 239 3.91 5.30 -10.45
CA GLU A 239 2.56 5.78 -10.29
C GLU A 239 2.48 7.27 -10.63
N VAL A 240 1.45 7.65 -11.36
CA VAL A 240 1.11 9.06 -11.65
C VAL A 240 -0.20 9.38 -10.94
N VAL A 241 -0.27 10.53 -10.29
CA VAL A 241 -1.43 10.97 -9.52
C VAL A 241 -1.81 12.37 -9.92
N LEU A 242 -3.05 12.53 -10.37
CA LEU A 242 -3.67 13.84 -10.51
C LEU A 242 -4.55 14.10 -9.30
N SER A 243 -4.34 15.20 -8.58
CA SER A 243 -5.16 15.56 -7.44
C SER A 243 -5.73 16.97 -7.57
N LYS A 244 -7.03 17.12 -7.26
CA LYS A 244 -7.77 18.39 -7.32
C LYS A 244 -8.46 18.67 -5.99
N ARG A 245 -8.24 19.87 -5.44
CA ARG A 245 -8.96 20.37 -4.26
C ARG A 245 -10.15 21.22 -4.70
N VAL A 246 -11.31 20.99 -4.11
CA VAL A 246 -12.53 21.79 -4.31
C VAL A 246 -13.17 22.02 -2.95
N GLY A 247 -13.01 23.22 -2.40
CA GLY A 247 -13.46 23.55 -1.04
C GLY A 247 -12.84 22.63 0.02
N SER A 248 -13.68 21.96 0.81
CA SER A 248 -13.27 20.98 1.82
C SER A 248 -13.03 19.58 1.27
N ALA A 249 -13.16 19.37 -0.05
CA ALA A 249 -12.93 18.09 -0.68
C ALA A 249 -11.62 18.05 -1.46
N LYS A 250 -11.00 16.87 -1.54
CA LYS A 250 -9.87 16.58 -2.42
C LYS A 250 -10.13 15.28 -3.15
N TYR A 251 -9.98 15.32 -4.46
CA TYR A 251 -10.13 14.19 -5.38
C TYR A 251 -8.76 13.77 -5.86
N PHE A 252 -8.56 12.45 -6.04
CA PHE A 252 -7.34 11.91 -6.57
C PHE A 252 -7.68 10.85 -7.61
N PHE A 253 -6.96 10.88 -8.70
CA PHE A 253 -6.94 9.83 -9.70
C PHE A 253 -5.52 9.28 -9.80
N TYR A 254 -5.38 7.97 -9.65
CA TYR A 254 -4.10 7.26 -9.69
C TYR A 254 -4.07 6.32 -10.89
N PHE A 255 -2.92 6.30 -11.53
CA PHE A 255 -2.55 5.29 -12.51
C PHE A 255 -1.16 4.77 -12.17
N GLY A 256 -1.01 3.45 -12.01
CA GLY A 256 0.25 2.80 -11.64
C GLY A 256 0.47 1.50 -12.40
N THR A 257 1.73 1.10 -12.47
CA THR A 257 2.18 -0.17 -13.05
C THR A 257 3.55 -0.54 -12.50
N ASP A 258 3.85 -1.84 -12.44
CA ASP A 258 5.21 -2.29 -12.20
C ASP A 258 6.10 -2.06 -13.41
N ALA A 259 7.33 -1.62 -13.15
CA ALA A 259 8.39 -1.67 -14.16
C ALA A 259 8.99 -3.06 -14.25
N ASN A 260 9.19 -3.70 -13.09
CA ASN A 260 9.68 -5.08 -13.00
C ASN A 260 9.31 -5.69 -11.65
N THR A 261 9.33 -7.01 -11.62
CA THR A 261 9.28 -7.83 -10.40
C THR A 261 10.23 -9.00 -10.54
N GLU A 262 10.94 -9.36 -9.47
CA GLU A 262 11.85 -10.52 -9.49
C GLU A 262 11.07 -11.80 -9.23
N ASN A 263 10.14 -11.78 -8.28
CA ASN A 263 9.30 -12.92 -7.95
C ASN A 263 7.85 -12.49 -7.74
N GLY A 264 6.91 -13.41 -8.05
CA GLY A 264 5.48 -13.17 -7.91
C GLY A 264 4.83 -12.64 -9.19
N PHE A 265 3.61 -12.17 -9.06
CA PHE A 265 2.83 -11.61 -10.17
C PHE A 265 3.22 -10.16 -10.43
N ILE A 266 3.40 -9.78 -11.69
CA ILE A 266 3.61 -8.38 -12.08
C ILE A 266 2.28 -7.61 -12.03
N GLU A 267 2.29 -6.43 -11.45
CA GLU A 267 1.15 -5.51 -11.51
C GLU A 267 1.19 -4.76 -12.84
N GLU A 268 0.32 -5.18 -13.76
CA GLU A 268 0.24 -4.56 -15.08
C GLU A 268 -0.47 -3.22 -15.05
N GLN A 269 -1.47 -3.08 -14.16
CA GLN A 269 -2.27 -1.88 -14.08
C GLN A 269 -2.84 -1.71 -12.66
N ARG A 270 -2.76 -0.48 -12.18
CA ARG A 270 -3.48 0.02 -11.01
C ARG A 270 -4.25 1.27 -11.38
N LEU A 271 -5.53 1.26 -11.10
CA LEU A 271 -6.39 2.44 -11.18
C LEU A 271 -6.99 2.69 -9.81
N SER A 272 -6.92 3.93 -9.32
CA SER A 272 -7.59 4.29 -8.07
C SER A 272 -8.26 5.64 -8.19
N LEU A 273 -9.45 5.73 -7.60
CA LEU A 273 -10.17 6.97 -7.39
C LEU A 273 -10.31 7.18 -5.89
N ARG A 274 -9.92 8.34 -5.39
CA ARG A 274 -10.07 8.70 -3.98
C ARG A 274 -10.81 10.02 -3.84
N TYR A 275 -11.76 10.03 -2.94
CA TYR A 275 -12.45 11.22 -2.45
C TYR A 275 -12.14 11.40 -0.98
N GLN A 276 -11.59 12.54 -0.60
CA GLN A 276 -11.31 12.89 0.79
C GLN A 276 -12.06 14.16 1.16
N HIS A 277 -12.85 14.10 2.23
CA HIS A 277 -13.55 15.22 2.81
C HIS A 277 -12.87 15.64 4.13
N TYR A 278 -12.53 16.92 4.25
CA TYR A 278 -11.98 17.50 5.47
C TYR A 278 -13.13 18.06 6.34
N LEU A 279 -13.10 17.68 7.64
CA LEU A 279 -14.08 18.05 8.64
C LEU A 279 -13.58 19.19 9.53
#